data_2a83c085302a0fce13735e7af69adb82
#
_entry.id   2a83c085302a0fce13735e7af69adb82
#
_cell.length_a   1.000
_cell.length_b   1.000
_cell.length_c   1.000
_cell.angle_alpha   90.00
_cell.angle_beta   90.00
_cell.angle_gamma   90.00
#
_symmetry.space_group_name_H-M   'P 1'
#
loop_
_entity.id
_entity.type
_entity.pdbx_description
1 polymer ?
#
loop_
_entity_poly.entity_id
_entity_poly.type
_entity_poly.pdbx_seq_one_letter_code
_entity_poly.pdbx_strand_id
1 'polypeptide(L)'
;MKLEKIPGGYALYKEKTIIGTCQARPTEQGADITALTIVPEWRRKGYGSYLLKEVLRSLGGYDKESATVFTAPLPADAGEKAFWAKFGFAAEGSGLCRRRTPDLTAVKLVQDFLAARLADPRLCIDATCGNGGDTAFLCRLVGEGGRVLGFDIQPEAIASTRQNLARKGLAAELHCDSHANLLQYVQPGTVDAVMFNFGWLPGADHGVFSHAQSSIPALEAALEALRPGGVLSAILYSGKVIGSDEKTEILQWMRSRPLKQCTALVCGFANWADTAPLPCFLLKK
;
A
#
# COMPACT_ATOMS: atom_id res chain seq x y z
N MET A 1 -13.81 3.00 28.67
CA MET A 1 -13.68 4.31 27.98
C MET A 1 -14.15 4.15 26.56
N LYS A 2 -14.81 5.16 26.01
CA LYS A 2 -15.31 5.16 24.63
C LYS A 2 -14.94 6.48 23.97
N LEU A 3 -14.38 6.41 22.75
CA LEU A 3 -14.21 7.58 21.89
C LEU A 3 -15.41 7.70 20.98
N GLU A 4 -16.00 8.88 20.89
CA GLU A 4 -17.09 9.15 19.96
C GLU A 4 -16.76 10.35 19.07
N LYS A 5 -17.15 10.27 17.80
CA LYS A 5 -17.06 11.39 16.88
C LYS A 5 -18.21 12.37 17.19
N ILE A 6 -17.85 13.63 17.34
CA ILE A 6 -18.83 14.73 17.59
C ILE A 6 -18.64 15.80 16.50
N PRO A 7 -19.57 16.75 16.33
CA PRO A 7 -19.37 17.87 15.42
C PRO A 7 -18.05 18.60 15.70
N GLY A 8 -17.19 18.67 14.68
CA GLY A 8 -15.87 19.33 14.77
C GLY A 8 -14.76 18.55 15.47
N GLY A 9 -14.97 17.28 15.87
CA GLY A 9 -13.92 16.53 16.55
C GLY A 9 -14.36 15.23 17.21
N TYR A 10 -13.80 14.99 18.40
CA TYR A 10 -13.96 13.76 19.18
C TYR A 10 -14.17 14.04 20.65
N ALA A 11 -15.00 13.24 21.32
CA ALA A 11 -15.18 13.25 22.77
C ALA A 11 -14.78 11.90 23.37
N LEU A 12 -14.07 11.96 24.50
CA LEU A 12 -13.71 10.80 25.30
C LEU A 12 -14.68 10.66 26.47
N TYR A 13 -15.36 9.54 26.52
CA TYR A 13 -16.28 9.19 27.59
C TYR A 13 -15.68 8.20 28.57
N LYS A 14 -15.92 8.45 29.85
CA LYS A 14 -15.82 7.45 30.90
C LYS A 14 -17.23 7.23 31.44
N GLU A 15 -17.76 6.00 31.23
CA GLU A 15 -19.16 5.70 31.47
C GLU A 15 -20.07 6.63 30.61
N LYS A 16 -20.84 7.50 31.22
CA LYS A 16 -21.72 8.47 30.56
C LYS A 16 -21.20 9.92 30.59
N THR A 17 -20.00 10.14 31.15
CA THR A 17 -19.44 11.49 31.37
C THR A 17 -18.36 11.78 30.35
N ILE A 18 -18.41 12.96 29.70
CA ILE A 18 -17.32 13.46 28.86
C ILE A 18 -16.18 13.90 29.77
N ILE A 19 -15.00 13.27 29.61
CA ILE A 19 -13.80 13.58 30.38
C ILE A 19 -12.73 14.29 29.56
N GLY A 20 -12.93 14.42 28.25
CA GLY A 20 -12.03 15.16 27.37
C GLY A 20 -12.59 15.30 25.97
N THR A 21 -12.09 16.30 25.25
CA THR A 21 -12.44 16.58 23.86
C THR A 21 -11.19 16.88 23.04
N CYS A 22 -11.24 16.55 21.75
CA CYS A 22 -10.23 16.91 20.76
C CYS A 22 -10.94 17.48 19.55
N GLN A 23 -10.71 18.74 19.24
CA GLN A 23 -11.20 19.37 18.02
C GLN A 23 -10.18 19.11 16.90
N ALA A 24 -10.63 18.53 15.80
CA ALA A 24 -9.81 18.18 14.67
C ALA A 24 -10.57 18.40 13.37
N ARG A 25 -9.97 19.13 12.44
CA ARG A 25 -10.49 19.34 11.07
C ARG A 25 -9.73 18.43 10.14
N PRO A 26 -10.40 17.46 9.48
CA PRO A 26 -9.75 16.60 8.49
C PRO A 26 -9.19 17.43 7.34
N THR A 27 -8.02 17.02 6.84
CA THR A 27 -7.38 17.52 5.62
C THR A 27 -7.19 16.36 4.64
N GLU A 28 -6.68 16.63 3.44
CA GLU A 28 -6.40 15.57 2.45
C GLU A 28 -5.39 14.52 2.97
N GLN A 29 -4.46 14.93 3.84
CA GLN A 29 -3.37 14.09 4.31
C GLN A 29 -3.38 13.84 5.82
N GLY A 30 -4.46 14.20 6.54
CA GLY A 30 -4.51 14.03 8.00
C GLY A 30 -5.51 14.94 8.66
N ALA A 31 -5.07 15.80 9.60
CA ALA A 31 -5.96 16.76 10.23
C ALA A 31 -5.20 17.92 10.93
N ASP A 32 -5.90 19.05 11.03
CA ASP A 32 -5.51 20.15 11.90
C ASP A 32 -6.18 19.98 13.27
N ILE A 33 -5.40 19.70 14.30
CA ILE A 33 -5.86 19.62 15.68
C ILE A 33 -5.88 21.04 16.24
N THR A 34 -7.07 21.58 16.49
CA THR A 34 -7.22 22.96 16.93
C THR A 34 -7.30 23.11 18.45
N ALA A 35 -7.75 22.04 19.15
CA ALA A 35 -7.80 22.01 20.61
C ALA A 35 -7.80 20.57 21.14
N LEU A 36 -7.16 20.36 22.30
CA LEU A 36 -7.24 19.11 23.06
C LEU A 36 -7.41 19.48 24.55
N THR A 37 -8.51 19.07 25.12
CA THR A 37 -8.85 19.43 26.50
C THR A 37 -9.22 18.19 27.30
N ILE A 38 -8.74 18.14 28.55
CA ILE A 38 -9.15 17.13 29.54
C ILE A 38 -9.74 17.91 30.74
N VAL A 39 -10.89 17.46 31.18
CA VAL A 39 -11.56 18.00 32.38
C VAL A 39 -10.60 17.95 33.57
N PRO A 40 -10.49 19.00 34.38
CA PRO A 40 -9.45 19.15 35.41
C PRO A 40 -9.27 17.95 36.33
N GLU A 41 -10.37 17.35 36.80
CA GLU A 41 -10.36 16.20 37.72
C GLU A 41 -9.77 14.93 37.10
N TRP A 42 -9.65 14.88 35.76
CA TRP A 42 -9.15 13.75 35.00
C TRP A 42 -7.75 13.99 34.41
N ARG A 43 -7.16 15.17 34.66
CA ARG A 43 -5.79 15.49 34.20
C ARG A 43 -4.75 14.66 34.93
N ARG A 44 -3.55 14.54 34.32
CA ARG A 44 -2.38 13.79 34.83
C ARG A 44 -2.61 12.30 35.09
N LYS A 45 -3.69 11.73 34.54
CA LYS A 45 -4.06 10.30 34.64
C LYS A 45 -3.93 9.55 33.32
N GLY A 46 -3.24 10.13 32.33
CA GLY A 46 -3.00 9.50 31.03
C GLY A 46 -4.10 9.67 29.98
N TYR A 47 -5.25 10.27 30.36
CA TYR A 47 -6.41 10.38 29.44
C TYR A 47 -6.16 11.29 28.23
N GLY A 48 -5.35 12.34 28.36
CA GLY A 48 -4.95 13.17 27.22
C GLY A 48 -4.14 12.39 26.20
N SER A 49 -3.20 11.58 26.67
CA SER A 49 -2.41 10.69 25.81
C SER A 49 -3.27 9.64 25.13
N TYR A 50 -4.22 9.05 25.85
CA TYR A 50 -5.16 8.10 25.28
C TYR A 50 -6.04 8.76 24.20
N LEU A 51 -6.65 9.91 24.50
CA LEU A 51 -7.49 10.65 23.58
C LEU A 51 -6.74 11.00 22.30
N LEU A 52 -5.57 11.62 22.39
CA LEU A 52 -4.78 11.99 21.23
C LEU A 52 -4.38 10.79 20.39
N LYS A 53 -3.95 9.70 21.03
CA LYS A 53 -3.57 8.47 20.34
C LYS A 53 -4.73 7.88 19.55
N GLU A 54 -5.93 7.81 20.14
CA GLU A 54 -7.10 7.24 19.45
C GLU A 54 -7.61 8.16 18.33
N VAL A 55 -7.55 9.50 18.52
CA VAL A 55 -7.87 10.47 17.46
C VAL A 55 -6.90 10.33 16.29
N LEU A 56 -5.58 10.32 16.54
CA LEU A 56 -4.59 10.09 15.49
C LEU A 56 -4.82 8.76 14.77
N ARG A 57 -5.17 7.68 15.51
CA ARG A 57 -5.46 6.37 14.92
C ARG A 57 -6.69 6.43 14.02
N SER A 58 -7.76 7.05 14.46
CA SER A 58 -9.00 7.17 13.68
C SER A 58 -8.86 8.03 12.41
N LEU A 59 -7.84 8.88 12.37
CA LEU A 59 -7.51 9.75 11.24
C LEU A 59 -6.32 9.25 10.40
N GLY A 60 -5.96 7.96 10.53
CA GLY A 60 -4.89 7.35 9.73
C GLY A 60 -3.46 7.68 10.18
N GLY A 61 -3.27 8.38 11.30
CA GLY A 61 -1.94 8.81 11.76
C GLY A 61 -0.98 7.68 12.13
N TYR A 62 -1.44 6.44 12.16
CA TYR A 62 -0.63 5.25 12.37
C TYR A 62 -0.70 4.26 11.21
N ASP A 63 -1.34 4.66 10.10
CA ASP A 63 -1.34 3.89 8.87
C ASP A 63 0.09 3.84 8.31
N LYS A 64 0.58 2.63 7.99
CA LYS A 64 1.94 2.42 7.50
C LYS A 64 2.07 2.70 5.99
N GLU A 65 0.97 2.71 5.28
CA GLU A 65 0.94 2.82 3.83
C GLU A 65 0.72 4.26 3.35
N SER A 66 0.23 5.14 4.23
CA SER A 66 -0.13 6.51 3.86
C SER A 66 0.79 7.54 4.49
N ALA A 67 1.16 8.55 3.71
CA ALA A 67 1.73 9.78 4.25
C ALA A 67 0.68 10.52 5.05
N THR A 68 1.04 11.01 6.23
CA THR A 68 0.12 11.79 7.06
C THR A 68 0.78 13.04 7.61
N VAL A 69 0.00 14.11 7.66
CA VAL A 69 0.40 15.40 8.23
C VAL A 69 -0.66 15.83 9.25
N PHE A 70 -0.24 16.06 10.48
CA PHE A 70 -1.08 16.61 11.53
C PHE A 70 -0.45 17.89 12.03
N THR A 71 -1.26 18.94 12.17
CA THR A 71 -0.84 20.19 12.81
C THR A 71 -1.50 20.33 14.16
N ALA A 72 -0.89 21.15 15.03
CA ALA A 72 -1.43 21.51 16.33
C ALA A 72 -0.95 22.92 16.72
N PRO A 73 -1.64 23.63 17.63
CA PRO A 73 -1.21 24.94 18.09
C PRO A 73 0.11 24.85 18.85
N LEU A 74 0.80 25.99 18.96
CA LEU A 74 1.98 26.10 19.81
C LEU A 74 1.62 25.76 21.26
N PRO A 75 2.47 25.01 21.98
CA PRO A 75 2.25 24.67 23.37
C PRO A 75 2.38 25.88 24.25
N ALA A 76 1.52 26.02 25.27
CA ALA A 76 1.53 27.13 26.20
C ALA A 76 2.71 27.05 27.21
N ASP A 77 3.17 25.84 27.49
CA ASP A 77 4.25 25.61 28.46
C ASP A 77 5.12 24.39 28.09
N ALA A 78 6.18 24.17 28.87
CA ALA A 78 7.11 23.05 28.65
C ALA A 78 6.45 21.67 28.83
N GLY A 79 5.43 21.56 29.67
CA GLY A 79 4.69 20.31 29.88
C GLY A 79 3.83 19.95 28.68
N GLU A 80 3.16 20.91 28.08
CA GLU A 80 2.45 20.74 26.80
C GLU A 80 3.42 20.42 25.67
N LYS A 81 4.55 21.09 25.59
CA LYS A 81 5.59 20.78 24.61
C LYS A 81 6.04 19.33 24.71
N ALA A 82 6.34 18.87 25.93
CA ALA A 82 6.73 17.48 26.18
C ALA A 82 5.60 16.49 25.86
N PHE A 83 4.34 16.86 26.13
CA PHE A 83 3.17 16.06 25.76
C PHE A 83 3.07 15.85 24.24
N TRP A 84 3.12 16.92 23.44
CA TRP A 84 3.03 16.84 21.99
C TRP A 84 4.24 16.11 21.39
N ALA A 85 5.46 16.37 21.89
CA ALA A 85 6.68 15.71 21.43
C ALA A 85 6.62 14.18 21.61
N LYS A 86 5.97 13.67 22.66
CA LYS A 86 5.74 12.23 22.88
C LYS A 86 4.98 11.57 21.73
N PHE A 87 4.19 12.32 20.97
CA PHE A 87 3.44 11.84 19.80
C PHE A 87 4.10 12.20 18.47
N GLY A 88 5.34 12.68 18.50
CA GLY A 88 6.11 13.00 17.30
C GLY A 88 5.80 14.36 16.69
N PHE A 89 5.15 15.27 17.42
CA PHE A 89 4.98 16.65 17.01
C PHE A 89 6.25 17.45 17.29
N ALA A 90 6.67 18.24 16.31
CA ALA A 90 7.78 19.16 16.40
C ALA A 90 7.34 20.58 15.99
N ALA A 91 8.06 21.60 16.46
CA ALA A 91 7.77 22.98 16.07
C ALA A 91 8.04 23.19 14.57
N GLU A 92 7.06 23.77 13.88
CA GLU A 92 7.15 24.10 12.45
C GLU A 92 6.33 25.37 12.18
N GLY A 93 6.99 26.45 11.76
CA GLY A 93 6.35 27.74 11.56
C GLY A 93 5.68 28.28 12.82
N SER A 94 4.40 28.62 12.73
CA SER A 94 3.59 29.15 13.83
C SER A 94 2.86 28.10 14.67
N GLY A 95 3.22 26.81 14.54
CA GLY A 95 2.55 25.72 15.23
C GLY A 95 3.44 24.51 15.47
N LEU A 96 2.78 23.41 15.75
CA LEU A 96 3.40 22.09 15.79
C LEU A 96 2.99 21.29 14.56
N CYS A 97 3.89 20.48 14.04
CA CYS A 97 3.63 19.55 12.96
C CYS A 97 4.13 18.14 13.29
N ARG A 98 3.33 17.15 12.97
CA ARG A 98 3.72 15.73 12.96
C ARG A 98 3.58 15.21 11.54
N ARG A 99 4.69 14.89 10.94
CA ARG A 99 4.74 14.27 9.61
C ARG A 99 5.07 12.80 9.74
N ARG A 100 4.43 12.01 8.95
CA ARG A 100 4.79 10.63 8.75
C ARG A 100 4.86 10.35 7.25
N THR A 101 5.97 9.80 6.83
CA THR A 101 6.11 9.18 5.50
C THR A 101 5.75 7.70 5.61
N PRO A 102 5.19 7.09 4.55
CA PRO A 102 5.03 5.64 4.51
C PRO A 102 6.35 4.92 4.72
N ASP A 103 6.30 3.78 5.40
CA ASP A 103 7.47 2.91 5.46
C ASP A 103 7.79 2.42 4.05
N LEU A 104 9.07 2.41 3.66
CA LEU A 104 9.49 1.82 2.40
C LEU A 104 9.36 0.30 2.49
N THR A 105 8.43 -0.28 1.75
CA THR A 105 8.23 -1.72 1.60
C THR A 105 8.55 -2.14 0.18
N ALA A 106 8.67 -3.45 -0.08
CA ALA A 106 8.84 -3.97 -1.44
C ALA A 106 7.68 -3.54 -2.35
N VAL A 107 6.44 -3.61 -1.86
CA VAL A 107 5.24 -3.15 -2.58
C VAL A 107 5.29 -1.64 -2.84
N LYS A 108 5.62 -0.84 -1.82
CA LYS A 108 5.70 0.62 -1.98
C LYS A 108 6.78 1.03 -2.98
N LEU A 109 7.95 0.36 -2.95
CA LEU A 109 9.01 0.60 -3.93
C LEU A 109 8.54 0.31 -5.36
N VAL A 110 7.83 -0.80 -5.57
CA VAL A 110 7.26 -1.15 -6.88
C VAL A 110 6.25 -0.11 -7.34
N GLN A 111 5.32 0.28 -6.48
CA GLN A 111 4.29 1.28 -6.80
C GLN A 111 4.91 2.64 -7.13
N ASP A 112 5.89 3.11 -6.33
CA ASP A 112 6.57 4.37 -6.58
C ASP A 112 7.38 4.36 -7.89
N PHE A 113 8.05 3.23 -8.18
CA PHE A 113 8.78 3.06 -9.43
C PHE A 113 7.83 3.14 -10.65
N LEU A 114 6.70 2.44 -10.61
CA LEU A 114 5.71 2.47 -11.69
C LEU A 114 5.11 3.87 -11.86
N ALA A 115 4.73 4.53 -10.77
CA ALA A 115 4.17 5.88 -10.80
C ALA A 115 5.17 6.91 -11.36
N ALA A 116 6.46 6.78 -11.05
CA ALA A 116 7.49 7.68 -11.56
C ALA A 116 7.89 7.37 -13.02
N ARG A 117 7.75 6.12 -13.45
CA ARG A 117 8.25 5.65 -14.76
C ARG A 117 7.22 5.75 -15.87
N LEU A 118 5.95 5.56 -15.57
CA LEU A 118 4.87 5.53 -16.55
C LEU A 118 4.19 6.90 -16.65
N ALA A 119 4.31 7.51 -17.80
CA ALA A 119 3.55 8.72 -18.11
C ALA A 119 2.22 8.32 -18.76
N ASP A 120 1.10 8.71 -18.13
CA ASP A 120 -0.28 8.52 -18.61
C ASP A 120 -0.59 7.07 -19.07
N PRO A 121 -0.40 6.05 -18.22
CA PRO A 121 -0.69 4.67 -18.59
C PRO A 121 -2.19 4.46 -18.79
N ARG A 122 -2.56 3.61 -19.77
CA ARG A 122 -3.95 3.37 -20.16
C ARG A 122 -4.42 1.95 -19.94
N LEU A 123 -3.52 0.99 -19.95
CA LEU A 123 -3.84 -0.43 -19.75
C LEU A 123 -2.80 -1.09 -18.84
N CYS A 124 -3.26 -1.46 -17.66
CA CYS A 124 -2.42 -2.15 -16.66
C CYS A 124 -3.03 -3.48 -16.23
N ILE A 125 -2.19 -4.41 -15.81
CA ILE A 125 -2.60 -5.72 -15.35
C ILE A 125 -2.05 -5.97 -13.94
N ASP A 126 -2.94 -6.39 -13.03
CA ASP A 126 -2.58 -7.04 -11.78
C ASP A 126 -2.72 -8.56 -11.98
N ALA A 127 -1.60 -9.24 -12.09
CA ALA A 127 -1.56 -10.67 -12.38
C ALA A 127 -1.79 -11.55 -11.12
N THR A 128 -1.92 -10.95 -9.95
CA THR A 128 -2.05 -11.63 -8.63
C THR A 128 -2.89 -10.78 -7.68
N CYS A 129 -4.19 -10.65 -7.95
CA CYS A 129 -5.07 -9.70 -7.28
C CYS A 129 -5.09 -9.79 -5.75
N GLY A 130 -5.15 -11.02 -5.21
CA GLY A 130 -5.25 -11.24 -3.79
C GLY A 130 -6.39 -10.44 -3.13
N ASN A 131 -6.03 -9.50 -2.25
CA ASN A 131 -6.99 -8.60 -1.60
C ASN A 131 -7.21 -7.26 -2.35
N GLY A 132 -6.67 -7.10 -3.56
CA GLY A 132 -6.90 -5.95 -4.44
C GLY A 132 -6.13 -4.69 -4.06
N GLY A 133 -5.04 -4.79 -3.34
CA GLY A 133 -4.18 -3.66 -2.98
C GLY A 133 -3.51 -3.06 -4.21
N ASP A 134 -2.82 -3.89 -4.96
CA ASP A 134 -2.11 -3.50 -6.18
C ASP A 134 -3.09 -3.18 -7.31
N THR A 135 -4.22 -3.92 -7.41
CA THR A 135 -5.32 -3.58 -8.34
C THR A 135 -5.83 -2.15 -8.11
N ALA A 136 -6.09 -1.78 -6.83
CA ALA A 136 -6.55 -0.44 -6.49
C ALA A 136 -5.49 0.65 -6.77
N PHE A 137 -4.22 0.33 -6.61
CA PHE A 137 -3.12 1.22 -7.00
C PHE A 137 -3.13 1.44 -8.51
N LEU A 138 -3.19 0.38 -9.31
CA LEU A 138 -3.23 0.47 -10.78
C LEU A 138 -4.44 1.25 -11.29
N CYS A 139 -5.64 1.07 -10.69
CA CYS A 139 -6.82 1.85 -11.03
C CYS A 139 -6.60 3.36 -10.83
N ARG A 140 -5.92 3.76 -9.76
CA ARG A 140 -5.56 5.17 -9.55
C ARG A 140 -4.48 5.66 -10.51
N LEU A 141 -3.54 4.80 -10.86
CA LEU A 141 -2.43 5.13 -11.76
C LEU A 141 -2.91 5.39 -13.20
N VAL A 142 -3.83 4.57 -13.70
CA VAL A 142 -4.38 4.76 -15.07
C VAL A 142 -5.38 5.92 -15.14
N GLY A 143 -5.98 6.33 -14.01
CA GLY A 143 -6.95 7.42 -13.97
C GLY A 143 -8.24 7.15 -14.75
N GLU A 144 -8.97 8.24 -15.04
CA GLU A 144 -10.21 8.17 -15.81
C GLU A 144 -9.96 7.75 -17.27
N GLY A 145 -10.74 6.79 -17.75
CA GLY A 145 -10.63 6.25 -19.12
C GLY A 145 -9.54 5.20 -19.31
N GLY A 146 -8.73 4.91 -18.29
CA GLY A 146 -7.81 3.78 -18.29
C GLY A 146 -8.50 2.47 -17.92
N ARG A 147 -7.87 1.35 -18.25
CA ARG A 147 -8.37 -0.01 -17.97
C ARG A 147 -7.38 -0.76 -17.09
N VAL A 148 -7.91 -1.50 -16.12
CA VAL A 148 -7.13 -2.44 -15.30
C VAL A 148 -7.77 -3.81 -15.41
N LEU A 149 -6.97 -4.82 -15.75
CA LEU A 149 -7.36 -6.21 -15.65
C LEU A 149 -6.71 -6.79 -14.39
N GLY A 150 -7.47 -7.62 -13.67
CA GLY A 150 -6.98 -8.31 -12.49
C GLY A 150 -7.20 -9.82 -12.62
N PHE A 151 -6.18 -10.61 -12.29
CA PHE A 151 -6.21 -12.07 -12.36
C PHE A 151 -5.95 -12.69 -11.00
N ASP A 152 -6.70 -13.71 -10.67
CA ASP A 152 -6.42 -14.62 -9.57
C ASP A 152 -7.13 -15.97 -9.84
N ILE A 153 -6.50 -17.06 -9.47
CA ILE A 153 -7.11 -18.40 -9.61
C ILE A 153 -8.12 -18.70 -8.50
N GLN A 154 -8.09 -17.93 -7.42
CA GLN A 154 -8.95 -18.13 -6.25
C GLN A 154 -10.21 -17.24 -6.34
N PRO A 155 -11.43 -17.81 -6.37
CA PRO A 155 -12.66 -17.02 -6.39
C PRO A 155 -12.79 -16.06 -5.20
N GLU A 156 -12.25 -16.44 -4.03
CA GLU A 156 -12.25 -15.63 -2.81
C GLU A 156 -11.40 -14.38 -2.96
N ALA A 157 -10.25 -14.47 -3.64
CA ALA A 157 -9.39 -13.34 -3.95
C ALA A 157 -10.11 -12.35 -4.90
N ILE A 158 -10.75 -12.86 -5.94
CA ILE A 158 -11.57 -12.05 -6.86
C ILE A 158 -12.71 -11.35 -6.12
N ALA A 159 -13.42 -12.05 -5.23
CA ALA A 159 -14.50 -11.46 -4.42
C ALA A 159 -13.95 -10.37 -3.46
N SER A 160 -12.84 -10.64 -2.79
CA SER A 160 -12.16 -9.69 -1.89
C SER A 160 -11.72 -8.43 -2.63
N THR A 161 -11.07 -8.60 -3.79
CA THR A 161 -10.63 -7.50 -4.65
C THR A 161 -11.83 -6.65 -5.09
N ARG A 162 -12.91 -7.26 -5.57
CA ARG A 162 -14.12 -6.55 -5.97
C ARG A 162 -14.70 -5.71 -4.84
N GLN A 163 -14.78 -6.28 -3.64
CA GLN A 163 -15.28 -5.55 -2.45
C GLN A 163 -14.34 -4.39 -2.07
N ASN A 164 -13.03 -4.60 -2.13
CA ASN A 164 -12.05 -3.55 -1.83
C ASN A 164 -12.15 -2.38 -2.81
N LEU A 165 -12.23 -2.67 -4.11
CA LEU A 165 -12.39 -1.65 -5.15
C LEU A 165 -13.70 -0.87 -4.98
N ALA A 166 -14.82 -1.56 -4.76
CA ALA A 166 -16.12 -0.93 -4.54
C ALA A 166 -16.11 0.06 -3.36
N ARG A 167 -15.48 -0.32 -2.23
CA ARG A 167 -15.31 0.57 -1.06
C ARG A 167 -14.51 1.84 -1.37
N LYS A 168 -13.65 1.80 -2.40
CA LYS A 168 -12.79 2.91 -2.81
C LYS A 168 -13.35 3.69 -4.03
N GLY A 169 -14.54 3.31 -4.52
CA GLY A 169 -15.12 3.90 -5.72
C GLY A 169 -14.31 3.60 -6.99
N LEU A 170 -13.57 2.49 -7.01
CA LEU A 170 -12.73 2.04 -8.13
C LEU A 170 -13.35 0.82 -8.81
N ALA A 171 -12.99 0.57 -10.07
CA ALA A 171 -13.42 -0.59 -10.85
C ALA A 171 -12.27 -1.16 -11.68
N ALA A 172 -12.26 -2.49 -11.85
CA ALA A 172 -11.36 -3.23 -12.71
C ALA A 172 -12.08 -4.43 -13.33
N GLU A 173 -11.58 -4.93 -14.45
CA GLU A 173 -12.01 -6.17 -15.07
C GLU A 173 -11.35 -7.34 -14.35
N LEU A 174 -12.12 -8.09 -13.55
CA LEU A 174 -11.59 -9.16 -12.71
C LEU A 174 -11.89 -10.54 -13.30
N HIS A 175 -10.85 -11.34 -13.46
CA HIS A 175 -10.88 -12.67 -14.07
C HIS A 175 -10.43 -13.73 -13.05
N CYS A 176 -11.31 -14.70 -12.78
CA CYS A 176 -10.96 -15.89 -12.01
C CYS A 176 -10.27 -16.90 -12.96
N ASP A 177 -9.02 -16.61 -13.29
CA ASP A 177 -8.23 -17.37 -14.27
C ASP A 177 -6.74 -17.27 -13.94
N SER A 178 -5.95 -18.16 -14.53
CA SER A 178 -4.50 -18.12 -14.42
C SER A 178 -3.92 -16.90 -15.15
N HIS A 179 -3.00 -16.21 -14.51
CA HIS A 179 -2.21 -15.14 -15.12
C HIS A 179 -1.40 -15.62 -16.35
N ALA A 180 -1.18 -16.92 -16.51
CA ALA A 180 -0.55 -17.47 -17.70
C ALA A 180 -1.42 -17.29 -18.97
N ASN A 181 -2.73 -17.08 -18.80
CA ASN A 181 -3.69 -16.89 -19.87
C ASN A 181 -3.88 -15.42 -20.28
N LEU A 182 -3.12 -14.48 -19.72
CA LEU A 182 -3.35 -13.04 -19.90
C LEU A 182 -3.39 -12.58 -21.36
N LEU A 183 -2.67 -13.25 -22.29
CA LEU A 183 -2.70 -12.96 -23.72
C LEU A 183 -4.03 -13.32 -24.42
N GLN A 184 -4.96 -14.03 -23.76
CA GLN A 184 -6.31 -14.22 -24.26
C GLN A 184 -7.19 -12.98 -24.03
N TYR A 185 -6.78 -12.05 -23.17
CA TYR A 185 -7.55 -10.87 -22.73
C TYR A 185 -6.98 -9.57 -23.27
N VAL A 186 -5.72 -9.55 -23.70
CA VAL A 186 -5.05 -8.37 -24.24
C VAL A 186 -4.23 -8.71 -25.50
N GLN A 187 -4.04 -7.71 -26.35
CA GLN A 187 -3.18 -7.84 -27.52
C GLN A 187 -1.70 -7.69 -27.12
N PRO A 188 -0.78 -8.42 -27.72
CA PRO A 188 0.64 -8.19 -27.56
C PRO A 188 1.03 -6.74 -27.85
N GLY A 189 1.95 -6.19 -27.07
CA GLY A 189 2.48 -4.84 -27.28
C GLY A 189 1.54 -3.70 -26.90
N THR A 190 0.48 -3.93 -26.12
CA THR A 190 -0.51 -2.90 -25.76
C THR A 190 -0.53 -2.51 -24.29
N VAL A 191 0.09 -3.28 -23.40
CA VAL A 191 0.01 -3.12 -21.95
C VAL A 191 1.11 -2.18 -21.43
N ASP A 192 0.77 -1.25 -20.58
CA ASP A 192 1.72 -0.30 -19.96
C ASP A 192 2.48 -0.92 -18.79
N ALA A 193 1.77 -1.64 -17.92
CA ALA A 193 2.35 -2.33 -16.79
C ALA A 193 1.68 -3.67 -16.49
N VAL A 194 2.50 -4.64 -16.05
CA VAL A 194 2.02 -5.88 -15.44
C VAL A 194 2.67 -6.02 -14.07
N MET A 195 1.87 -6.22 -13.03
CA MET A 195 2.33 -6.45 -11.66
C MET A 195 2.12 -7.90 -11.25
N PHE A 196 3.16 -8.51 -10.68
CA PHE A 196 3.12 -9.80 -10.00
C PHE A 196 3.55 -9.62 -8.55
N ASN A 197 2.79 -10.18 -7.64
CA ASN A 197 3.13 -10.27 -6.23
C ASN A 197 3.07 -11.75 -5.84
N PHE A 198 4.17 -12.49 -6.11
CA PHE A 198 4.26 -13.93 -5.92
C PHE A 198 4.32 -14.25 -4.43
N GLY A 199 3.18 -14.51 -3.84
CA GLY A 199 3.02 -14.86 -2.44
C GLY A 199 1.74 -15.66 -2.24
N TRP A 200 1.37 -15.89 -1.02
CA TRP A 200 0.08 -16.49 -0.67
C TRP A 200 -0.91 -15.40 -0.24
N LEU A 201 -2.18 -15.69 -0.42
CA LEU A 201 -3.25 -14.83 0.08
C LEU A 201 -3.21 -14.82 1.61
N PRO A 202 -3.00 -13.68 2.28
CA PRO A 202 -3.02 -13.62 3.74
C PRO A 202 -4.36 -14.11 4.30
N GLY A 203 -4.33 -15.17 5.13
CA GLY A 203 -5.53 -15.76 5.74
C GLY A 203 -6.17 -16.91 4.96
N ALA A 204 -5.64 -17.28 3.79
CA ALA A 204 -6.09 -18.47 3.05
C ALA A 204 -5.25 -19.72 3.36
N ASP A 205 -5.71 -20.88 2.87
CA ASP A 205 -4.99 -22.15 3.01
C ASP A 205 -3.62 -22.08 2.31
N HIS A 206 -2.56 -22.43 3.04
CA HIS A 206 -1.18 -22.40 2.57
C HIS A 206 -0.86 -23.48 1.50
N GLY A 207 -1.85 -24.22 1.04
CA GLY A 207 -1.68 -25.24 0.00
C GLY A 207 -1.72 -24.72 -1.44
N VAL A 208 -2.17 -23.48 -1.66
CA VAL A 208 -2.26 -22.87 -3.00
C VAL A 208 -1.22 -21.76 -3.12
N PHE A 209 -0.17 -22.00 -3.87
CA PHE A 209 0.91 -21.04 -4.12
C PHE A 209 1.42 -21.17 -5.57
N SER A 210 2.14 -20.13 -6.03
CA SER A 210 2.75 -20.13 -7.35
C SER A 210 3.95 -21.10 -7.41
N HIS A 211 4.17 -21.65 -8.59
CA HIS A 211 5.33 -22.49 -8.89
C HIS A 211 6.04 -21.93 -10.13
N ALA A 212 7.35 -22.07 -10.21
CA ALA A 212 8.13 -21.59 -11.35
C ALA A 212 7.62 -22.12 -12.71
N GLN A 213 7.04 -23.33 -12.73
CA GLN A 213 6.43 -23.93 -13.91
C GLN A 213 5.21 -23.15 -14.46
N SER A 214 4.50 -22.42 -13.62
CA SER A 214 3.40 -21.52 -14.02
C SER A 214 3.83 -20.07 -14.10
N SER A 215 4.77 -19.64 -13.25
CA SER A 215 5.20 -18.27 -13.13
C SER A 215 6.06 -17.81 -14.31
N ILE A 216 7.00 -18.64 -14.80
CA ILE A 216 7.85 -18.26 -15.93
C ILE A 216 7.03 -18.09 -17.22
N PRO A 217 6.12 -19.01 -17.63
CA PRO A 217 5.24 -18.75 -18.76
C PRO A 217 4.39 -17.49 -18.62
N ALA A 218 3.90 -17.19 -17.42
CA ALA A 218 3.15 -15.95 -17.17
C ALA A 218 4.00 -14.70 -17.31
N LEU A 219 5.25 -14.72 -16.84
CA LEU A 219 6.20 -13.62 -17.01
C LEU A 219 6.57 -13.42 -18.48
N GLU A 220 6.68 -14.50 -19.28
CA GLU A 220 6.90 -14.43 -20.72
C GLU A 220 5.70 -13.83 -21.44
N ALA A 221 4.49 -14.28 -21.14
CA ALA A 221 3.26 -13.73 -21.68
C ALA A 221 3.10 -12.24 -21.30
N ALA A 222 3.41 -11.87 -20.06
CA ALA A 222 3.40 -10.48 -19.63
C ALA A 222 4.42 -9.62 -20.36
N LEU A 223 5.64 -10.13 -20.55
CA LEU A 223 6.67 -9.41 -21.31
C LEU A 223 6.28 -9.25 -22.78
N GLU A 224 5.55 -10.20 -23.36
CA GLU A 224 4.99 -10.09 -24.71
C GLU A 224 3.86 -9.05 -24.77
N ALA A 225 2.96 -9.06 -23.79
CA ALA A 225 1.85 -8.12 -23.70
C ALA A 225 2.30 -6.66 -23.57
N LEU A 226 3.45 -6.41 -22.94
CA LEU A 226 3.97 -5.04 -22.73
C LEU A 226 4.27 -4.33 -24.05
N ARG A 227 3.89 -3.06 -24.13
CA ARG A 227 4.36 -2.14 -25.18
C ARG A 227 5.85 -1.79 -24.99
N PRO A 228 6.55 -1.26 -26.00
CA PRO A 228 7.85 -0.65 -25.81
C PRO A 228 7.79 0.45 -24.75
N GLY A 229 8.73 0.44 -23.80
CA GLY A 229 8.74 1.32 -22.63
C GLY A 229 7.82 0.91 -21.49
N GLY A 230 7.02 -0.14 -21.66
CA GLY A 230 6.21 -0.74 -20.59
C GLY A 230 7.04 -1.46 -19.53
N VAL A 231 6.45 -1.71 -18.38
CA VAL A 231 7.14 -2.27 -17.21
C VAL A 231 6.42 -3.50 -16.67
N LEU A 232 7.14 -4.61 -16.55
CA LEU A 232 6.75 -5.73 -15.71
C LEU A 232 7.42 -5.56 -14.35
N SER A 233 6.66 -5.67 -13.27
CA SER A 233 7.19 -5.75 -11.92
C SER A 233 6.83 -7.10 -11.29
N ALA A 234 7.75 -7.65 -10.50
CA ALA A 234 7.54 -8.89 -9.75
C ALA A 234 8.13 -8.75 -8.35
N ILE A 235 7.37 -9.07 -7.32
CA ILE A 235 7.88 -9.20 -5.96
C ILE A 235 8.05 -10.68 -5.67
N LEU A 236 9.31 -11.09 -5.45
CA LEU A 236 9.67 -12.48 -5.20
C LEU A 236 9.86 -12.69 -3.70
N TYR A 237 9.17 -13.68 -3.14
CA TYR A 237 9.30 -14.06 -1.75
C TYR A 237 10.19 -15.28 -1.59
N SER A 238 10.83 -15.40 -0.44
CA SER A 238 11.59 -16.58 -0.02
C SER A 238 11.12 -17.01 1.35
N GLY A 239 10.63 -18.23 1.49
CA GLY A 239 10.19 -18.83 2.75
C GLY A 239 10.83 -20.21 2.96
N LYS A 240 10.85 -20.68 4.23
CA LYS A 240 11.45 -21.98 4.58
C LYS A 240 10.73 -23.20 3.96
N VAL A 241 9.52 -23.03 3.48
CA VAL A 241 8.68 -24.11 2.95
C VAL A 241 8.39 -23.97 1.45
N ILE A 242 8.44 -22.74 0.91
CA ILE A 242 7.97 -22.44 -0.44
C ILE A 242 8.75 -21.23 -0.98
N GLY A 243 9.16 -21.29 -2.25
CA GLY A 243 9.65 -20.13 -2.99
C GLY A 243 11.15 -19.96 -3.12
N SER A 244 12.01 -20.75 -2.46
CA SER A 244 13.45 -20.65 -2.69
C SER A 244 13.83 -21.06 -4.11
N ASP A 245 13.22 -22.11 -4.62
CA ASP A 245 13.47 -22.62 -5.95
C ASP A 245 12.81 -21.74 -7.01
N GLU A 246 11.55 -21.35 -6.82
CA GLU A 246 10.83 -20.40 -7.69
C GLU A 246 11.58 -19.08 -7.84
N LYS A 247 11.98 -18.45 -6.71
CA LYS A 247 12.77 -17.22 -6.72
C LYS A 247 14.07 -17.39 -7.53
N THR A 248 14.77 -18.48 -7.31
CA THR A 248 16.05 -18.76 -8.00
C THR A 248 15.84 -18.94 -9.50
N GLU A 249 14.83 -19.70 -9.90
CA GLU A 249 14.50 -19.95 -11.29
C GLU A 249 14.05 -18.67 -12.01
N ILE A 250 13.19 -17.86 -11.38
CA ILE A 250 12.78 -16.56 -11.93
C ILE A 250 13.97 -15.63 -12.11
N LEU A 251 14.85 -15.52 -11.10
CA LEU A 251 16.05 -14.69 -11.21
C LEU A 251 17.01 -15.17 -12.31
N GLN A 252 17.15 -16.48 -12.49
CA GLN A 252 17.94 -17.05 -13.57
C GLN A 252 17.30 -16.75 -14.94
N TRP A 253 15.98 -16.89 -15.05
CA TRP A 253 15.23 -16.53 -16.24
C TRP A 253 15.41 -15.05 -16.57
N MET A 254 15.27 -14.14 -15.59
CA MET A 254 15.49 -12.71 -15.80
C MET A 254 16.90 -12.39 -16.33
N ARG A 255 17.93 -13.02 -15.75
CA ARG A 255 19.33 -12.85 -16.18
C ARG A 255 19.57 -13.34 -17.60
N SER A 256 18.82 -14.32 -18.06
CA SER A 256 18.93 -14.88 -19.43
C SER A 256 18.28 -13.99 -20.50
N ARG A 257 17.52 -12.95 -20.12
CA ARG A 257 16.84 -12.11 -21.12
C ARG A 257 17.83 -11.25 -21.91
N PRO A 258 17.71 -11.23 -23.25
CA PRO A 258 18.58 -10.39 -24.08
C PRO A 258 18.37 -8.90 -23.77
N LEU A 259 19.48 -8.14 -23.65
CA LEU A 259 19.41 -6.68 -23.40
C LEU A 259 18.62 -5.93 -24.48
N LYS A 260 18.55 -6.45 -25.70
CA LYS A 260 17.73 -5.89 -26.79
C LYS A 260 16.22 -6.04 -26.56
N GLN A 261 15.80 -6.99 -25.71
CA GLN A 261 14.39 -7.25 -25.39
C GLN A 261 13.93 -6.41 -24.19
N CYS A 262 14.72 -6.40 -23.15
CA CYS A 262 14.38 -5.66 -21.93
C CYS A 262 15.64 -5.37 -21.09
N THR A 263 15.50 -4.41 -20.17
CA THR A 263 16.45 -4.24 -19.05
C THR A 263 15.85 -4.86 -17.81
N ALA A 264 16.56 -5.80 -17.18
CA ALA A 264 16.16 -6.41 -15.92
C ALA A 264 16.85 -5.72 -14.74
N LEU A 265 16.06 -5.39 -13.72
CA LEU A 265 16.53 -4.81 -12.46
C LEU A 265 16.11 -5.72 -11.30
N VAL A 266 16.98 -5.85 -10.30
CA VAL A 266 16.70 -6.57 -9.06
C VAL A 266 17.08 -5.64 -7.90
N CYS A 267 16.14 -5.32 -7.02
CA CYS A 267 16.32 -4.38 -5.94
C CYS A 267 16.36 -5.10 -4.58
N GLY A 268 17.52 -5.11 -3.93
CA GLY A 268 17.70 -5.67 -2.59
C GLY A 268 17.73 -4.56 -1.53
N PHE A 269 17.20 -4.85 -0.35
CA PHE A 269 17.32 -3.98 0.82
C PHE A 269 18.54 -4.41 1.63
N ALA A 270 19.58 -3.59 1.66
CA ALA A 270 20.89 -3.96 2.18
C ALA A 270 20.91 -4.32 3.68
N ASN A 271 19.95 -3.86 4.46
CA ASN A 271 19.85 -4.07 5.91
C ASN A 271 18.62 -4.89 6.32
N TRP A 272 17.94 -5.51 5.36
CA TRP A 272 16.84 -6.43 5.66
C TRP A 272 17.37 -7.87 5.71
N ALA A 273 16.56 -8.79 6.23
CA ALA A 273 16.89 -10.20 6.23
C ALA A 273 17.00 -10.75 4.78
N ASP A 274 17.81 -11.78 4.57
CA ASP A 274 17.99 -12.43 3.26
C ASP A 274 16.68 -13.05 2.71
N THR A 275 15.71 -13.28 3.60
CA THR A 275 14.35 -13.75 3.26
C THR A 275 13.39 -12.63 2.91
N ALA A 276 13.84 -11.38 2.93
CA ALA A 276 13.00 -10.24 2.59
C ALA A 276 12.46 -10.33 1.15
N PRO A 277 11.25 -9.79 0.90
CA PRO A 277 10.71 -9.69 -0.45
C PRO A 277 11.64 -8.94 -1.37
N LEU A 278 11.83 -9.44 -2.59
CA LEU A 278 12.76 -8.92 -3.57
C LEU A 278 12.01 -8.29 -4.75
N PRO A 279 11.92 -6.96 -4.83
CA PRO A 279 11.36 -6.27 -5.99
C PRO A 279 12.23 -6.46 -7.22
N CYS A 280 11.59 -6.86 -8.32
CA CYS A 280 12.23 -7.06 -9.62
C CYS A 280 11.46 -6.30 -10.69
N PHE A 281 12.15 -5.82 -11.73
CA PHE A 281 11.54 -5.12 -12.85
C PHE A 281 12.14 -5.59 -14.17
N LEU A 282 11.31 -5.69 -15.21
CA LEU A 282 11.73 -5.78 -16.60
C LEU A 282 11.15 -4.59 -17.36
N LEU A 283 12.02 -3.79 -17.95
CA LEU A 283 11.66 -2.64 -18.76
C LEU A 283 11.75 -3.05 -20.24
N LYS A 284 10.60 -3.15 -20.90
CA LYS A 284 10.51 -3.53 -22.33
C LYS A 284 11.20 -2.49 -23.22
N LYS A 285 11.94 -2.93 -24.22
CA LYS A 285 12.56 -2.08 -25.25
C LYS A 285 11.78 -2.07 -26.57
#